data_9da10620f63f02fa7525c30c8b2e854a
#
_entry.id   9da10620f63f02fa7525c30c8b2e854a
#
_cell.length_a   1.000
_cell.length_b   1.000
_cell.length_c   1.000
_cell.angle_alpha   90.00
_cell.angle_beta   90.00
_cell.angle_gamma   90.00
#
_symmetry.space_group_name_H-M   'P 1'
#
loop_
_entity.id
_entity.type
_entity.pdbx_description
1 polymer ?
#
loop_
_entity_poly.entity_id
_entity_poly.type
_entity_poly.pdbx_seq_one_letter_code
_entity_poly.pdbx_strand_id
1 'polypeptide(L)'
;LLASVDQAIADGDLERAAAVSERALRISPRDAYLWYRLASIRYQQQRYGEAEGFARRALSFAGNDGDLSREINNLLGQISQR
;
A
#
# COMPACT_ATOMS: atom_id res chain seq x y z
N LEU A 1 1.32 14.59 -0.14
CA LEU A 1 1.12 13.44 0.74
C LEU A 1 1.90 12.21 0.27
N LEU A 2 1.88 11.94 -1.05
CA LEU A 2 2.63 10.78 -1.57
C LEU A 2 4.13 10.94 -1.34
N ALA A 3 4.65 12.15 -1.51
CA ALA A 3 6.05 12.42 -1.25
C ALA A 3 6.40 12.18 0.21
N SER A 4 5.49 12.52 1.14
CA SER A 4 5.70 12.29 2.56
C SER A 4 5.74 10.80 2.90
N VAL A 5 4.88 10.00 2.27
CA VAL A 5 4.88 8.54 2.45
C VAL A 5 6.20 7.96 1.96
N ASP A 6 6.62 8.33 0.75
CA ASP A 6 7.85 7.81 0.15
C ASP A 6 9.06 8.21 0.97
N GLN A 7 9.09 9.43 1.51
CA GLN A 7 10.17 9.89 2.36
C GLN A 7 10.24 9.07 3.66
N ALA A 8 9.09 8.80 4.28
CA ALA A 8 9.05 8.02 5.51
C ALA A 8 9.55 6.59 5.28
N ILE A 9 9.18 5.99 4.15
CA ILE A 9 9.65 4.64 3.81
C ILE A 9 11.17 4.65 3.59
N ALA A 10 11.68 5.66 2.88
CA ALA A 10 13.11 5.78 2.63
C ALA A 10 13.90 5.94 3.93
N ASP A 11 13.32 6.61 4.92
CA ASP A 11 13.95 6.81 6.22
C ASP A 11 13.79 5.59 7.13
N GLY A 12 13.07 4.56 6.70
CA GLY A 12 12.83 3.39 7.51
C GLY A 12 11.77 3.58 8.59
N ASP A 13 11.01 4.68 8.55
CA ASP A 13 9.98 4.98 9.55
C ASP A 13 8.63 4.49 9.04
N LEU A 14 8.39 3.20 9.22
CA LEU A 14 7.17 2.55 8.72
C LEU A 14 5.93 3.01 9.46
N GLU A 15 6.03 3.30 10.76
CA GLU A 15 4.89 3.80 11.52
C GLU A 15 4.43 5.16 11.00
N ARG A 16 5.36 6.06 10.74
CA ARG A 16 5.03 7.38 10.18
C ARG A 16 4.44 7.23 8.78
N ALA A 17 5.04 6.35 7.98
CA ALA A 17 4.56 6.11 6.62
C ALA A 17 3.11 5.61 6.63
N ALA A 18 2.79 4.69 7.54
CA ALA A 18 1.43 4.17 7.68
C ALA A 18 0.47 5.28 8.09
N ALA A 19 0.86 6.09 9.07
CA ALA A 19 0.01 7.18 9.55
C ALA A 19 -0.29 8.20 8.46
N VAL A 20 0.72 8.55 7.65
CA VAL A 20 0.54 9.49 6.55
C VAL A 20 -0.38 8.90 5.48
N SER A 21 -0.20 7.61 5.15
CA SER A 21 -1.05 6.92 4.18
C SER A 21 -2.50 6.88 4.63
N GLU A 22 -2.73 6.55 5.90
CA GLU A 22 -4.08 6.48 6.45
C GLU A 22 -4.75 7.86 6.43
N ARG A 23 -4.00 8.91 6.75
CA ARG A 23 -4.53 10.28 6.70
C ARG A 23 -4.90 10.66 5.27
N ALA A 24 -4.04 10.34 4.31
CA ALA A 24 -4.29 10.62 2.90
C ALA A 24 -5.54 9.87 2.40
N LEU A 25 -5.75 8.65 2.88
CA LEU A 25 -6.91 7.84 2.50
C LEU A 25 -8.23 8.41 3.02
N ARG A 26 -8.21 9.18 4.11
CA ARG A 26 -9.43 9.87 4.57
C ARG A 26 -9.86 10.94 3.57
N ILE A 27 -8.90 11.53 2.86
CA ILE A 27 -9.17 12.56 1.84
C ILE A 27 -9.51 11.89 0.50
N SER A 28 -8.79 10.83 0.14
CA SER A 28 -8.92 10.15 -1.15
C SER A 28 -9.10 8.64 -0.93
N PRO A 29 -10.28 8.19 -0.48
CA PRO A 29 -10.47 6.79 -0.05
C PRO A 29 -10.45 5.79 -1.19
N ARG A 30 -10.50 6.25 -2.46
CA ARG A 30 -10.47 5.36 -3.62
C ARG A 30 -9.15 5.43 -4.38
N ASP A 31 -8.13 6.02 -3.79
CA ASP A 31 -6.82 6.13 -4.42
C ASP A 31 -6.11 4.79 -4.30
N ALA A 32 -6.08 4.04 -5.41
CA ALA A 32 -5.48 2.71 -5.43
C ALA A 32 -4.01 2.72 -5.01
N TYR A 33 -3.26 3.75 -5.41
CA TYR A 33 -1.85 3.84 -5.08
C TYR A 33 -1.64 3.95 -3.56
N LEU A 34 -2.49 4.73 -2.89
CA LEU A 34 -2.40 4.87 -1.43
C LEU A 34 -2.67 3.54 -0.72
N TRP A 35 -3.68 2.80 -1.17
CA TRP A 35 -3.96 1.47 -0.63
C TRP A 35 -2.78 0.53 -0.86
N TYR A 36 -2.17 0.60 -2.05
CA TYR A 36 -1.00 -0.20 -2.38
C TYR A 36 0.18 0.13 -1.45
N ARG A 37 0.45 1.44 -1.24
CA ARG A 37 1.55 1.85 -0.35
C ARG A 37 1.31 1.37 1.08
N LEU A 38 0.09 1.48 1.57
CA LEU A 38 -0.24 0.99 2.90
C LEU A 38 -0.05 -0.52 2.99
N ALA A 39 -0.45 -1.26 1.95
CA ALA A 39 -0.23 -2.70 1.88
C ALA A 39 1.26 -3.04 1.95
N SER A 40 2.09 -2.32 1.20
CA SER A 40 3.55 -2.50 1.22
C SER A 40 4.14 -2.26 2.60
N ILE A 41 3.67 -1.22 3.28
CA ILE A 41 4.12 -0.89 4.62
C ILE A 41 3.77 -2.03 5.59
N ARG A 42 2.54 -2.50 5.55
CA ARG A 42 2.12 -3.60 6.44
C ARG A 42 2.90 -4.87 6.14
N TYR A 43 3.20 -5.14 4.87
CA TYR A 43 4.03 -6.28 4.48
C TYR A 43 5.42 -6.18 5.12
N GLN A 44 6.04 -5.01 5.05
CA GLN A 44 7.36 -4.80 5.65
C GLN A 44 7.33 -4.92 7.17
N GLN A 45 6.19 -4.64 7.78
CA GLN A 45 5.99 -4.81 9.22
C GLN A 45 5.63 -6.24 9.58
N GLN A 46 5.60 -7.15 8.59
CA GLN A 46 5.24 -8.56 8.76
C GLN A 46 3.79 -8.75 9.19
N ARG A 47 2.95 -7.77 8.90
CA ARG A 47 1.51 -7.83 9.18
C ARG A 47 0.80 -8.29 7.91
N TYR A 48 0.97 -9.58 7.61
CA TYR A 48 0.62 -10.14 6.28
C TYR A 48 -0.88 -10.16 6.01
N GLY A 49 -1.68 -10.46 7.02
CA GLY A 49 -3.13 -10.46 6.86
C GLY A 49 -3.66 -9.08 6.49
N GLU A 50 -3.17 -8.04 7.17
CA GLU A 50 -3.55 -6.66 6.86
C GLU A 50 -3.04 -6.26 5.48
N ALA A 51 -1.80 -6.64 5.16
CA ALA A 51 -1.21 -6.33 3.86
C ALA A 51 -2.03 -6.93 2.73
N GLU A 52 -2.48 -8.16 2.87
CA GLU A 52 -3.30 -8.81 1.86
C GLU A 52 -4.62 -8.06 1.67
N GLY A 53 -5.31 -7.71 2.75
CA GLY A 53 -6.57 -6.99 2.68
C GLY A 53 -6.43 -5.65 1.98
N PHE A 54 -5.39 -4.89 2.33
CA PHE A 54 -5.14 -3.59 1.71
C PHE A 54 -4.76 -3.73 0.24
N ALA A 55 -3.95 -4.76 -0.10
CA ALA A 55 -3.57 -4.99 -1.49
C ALA A 55 -4.78 -5.34 -2.35
N ARG A 56 -5.69 -6.17 -1.84
CA ARG A 56 -6.91 -6.50 -2.57
C ARG A 56 -7.78 -5.28 -2.77
N ARG A 57 -7.86 -4.40 -1.77
CA ARG A 57 -8.61 -3.15 -1.91
C ARG A 57 -7.97 -2.25 -2.95
N ALA A 58 -6.64 -2.16 -2.95
CA ALA A 58 -5.92 -1.41 -3.97
C ALA A 58 -6.26 -1.92 -5.37
N LEU A 59 -6.28 -3.23 -5.53
CA LEU A 59 -6.58 -3.83 -6.83
C LEU A 59 -7.98 -3.46 -7.30
N SER A 60 -8.96 -3.44 -6.39
CA SER A 60 -10.32 -3.09 -6.74
C SER A 60 -10.47 -1.65 -7.21
N PHE A 61 -9.57 -0.76 -6.79
CA PHE A 61 -9.60 0.66 -7.19
C PHE A 61 -8.63 1.00 -8.32
N ALA A 62 -7.78 0.05 -8.74
CA ALA A 62 -6.78 0.31 -9.77
C ALA A 62 -7.39 0.53 -11.15
N GLY A 63 -8.58 -0.02 -11.40
CA GLY A 63 -9.29 0.20 -12.66
C GLY A 63 -8.46 -0.27 -13.85
N ASN A 64 -8.25 0.65 -14.80
CA ASN A 64 -7.52 0.33 -16.04
C ASN A 64 -6.02 0.59 -15.94
N ASP A 65 -5.52 0.94 -14.76
CA ASP A 65 -4.08 1.16 -14.57
C ASP A 65 -3.37 -0.19 -14.53
N GLY A 66 -2.92 -0.67 -15.69
CA GLY A 66 -2.30 -1.98 -15.81
C GLY A 66 -0.96 -2.09 -15.09
N ASP A 67 -0.19 -1.00 -15.07
CA ASP A 67 1.09 -0.99 -14.36
C ASP A 67 0.90 -1.13 -12.85
N LEU A 68 -0.05 -0.37 -12.31
CA LEU A 68 -0.35 -0.44 -10.88
C LEU A 68 -0.94 -1.80 -10.51
N SER A 69 -1.84 -2.33 -11.33
CA SER A 69 -2.41 -3.66 -11.10
C SER A 69 -1.34 -4.73 -11.06
N ARG A 70 -0.34 -4.64 -11.95
CA ARG A 70 0.77 -5.59 -11.97
C ARG A 70 1.58 -5.50 -10.68
N GLU A 71 1.88 -4.29 -10.22
CA GLU A 71 2.60 -4.08 -8.97
C GLU A 71 1.86 -4.67 -7.78
N ILE A 72 0.55 -4.44 -7.74
CA ILE A 72 -0.29 -4.95 -6.65
C ILE A 72 -0.31 -6.47 -6.68
N ASN A 73 -0.44 -7.08 -7.85
CA ASN A 73 -0.44 -8.52 -7.98
C ASN A 73 0.91 -9.13 -7.60
N ASN A 74 2.00 -8.44 -7.89
CA ASN A 74 3.33 -8.87 -7.45
C ASN A 74 3.42 -8.87 -5.93
N LEU A 75 2.88 -7.86 -5.28
CA LEU A 75 2.87 -7.79 -3.82
C LEU A 75 2.01 -8.92 -3.24
N LEU A 76 0.84 -9.16 -3.82
CA LEU A 76 -0.02 -10.26 -3.38
C LEU A 76 0.70 -11.60 -3.51
N GLY A 77 1.47 -11.80 -4.59
CA GLY A 77 2.28 -12.99 -4.76
C GLY A 77 3.33 -13.15 -3.67
N GLN A 78 4.00 -12.06 -3.31
CA GLN A 78 4.99 -12.08 -2.24
C GLN A 78 4.35 -12.43 -0.90
N ILE A 79 3.17 -11.87 -0.62
CA ILE A 79 2.45 -12.14 0.62
C ILE A 79 2.09 -13.63 0.70
N SER A 80 1.66 -14.22 -0.42
CA SER A 80 1.29 -15.64 -0.48
C SER A 80 2.47 -16.56 -0.26
N GLN A 81 3.67 -16.13 -0.59
CA GLN A 81 4.87 -16.94 -0.55
C GLN A 81 5.65 -16.85 0.76
N ARG A 82 5.23 -16.02 1.68
CA ARG A 82 5.95 -15.80 2.94
C ARG A 82 6.12 -17.04 3.80
#